data_61fc380bb41de4303a6622e0846e9c67
#
_entry.id   61fc380bb41de4303a6622e0846e9c67
#
_cell.length_a   1.000
_cell.length_b   1.000
_cell.length_c   1.000
_cell.angle_alpha   90.00
_cell.angle_beta   90.00
_cell.angle_gamma   90.00
#
_symmetry.space_group_name_H-M   'P 1'
#
loop_
_entity.id
_entity.type
_entity.pdbx_description
1 polymer ?
#
loop_
_entity_poly.entity_id
_entity_poly.type
_entity_poly.pdbx_seq_one_letter_code
_entity_poly.pdbx_strand_id
1 'polypeptide(L)'
;MSKRKLKKKRLIIFIVLLYLIFILIKNFPNFINFHFFSGYKIIKQDTNSNYSGIGQTKVKNQDGYFETFTTENNEKTYIEYKQNGNASWAQNEYWGGTMEENGCGITAISIILSGYGKKLTPEDLRKKYYPVLNSEKISPELSSFGIENSDFYFDSKHLSSESIEEHLQSNRPILICVWNKPQENRWTSASHYMVLLATDGKGKVYVSNPNGGENDSKSSGWYKISEITTYLAKALYIESF
;
A
#
# COMPACT_ATOMS: atom_id res chain seq x y z
N MET A 1 -42.12 -41.42 6.44
CA MET A 1 -41.52 -40.86 7.67
C MET A 1 -42.24 -39.56 8.00
N SER A 2 -42.87 -39.47 9.21
CA SER A 2 -43.73 -38.33 9.59
C SER A 2 -42.91 -37.01 9.61
N LYS A 3 -43.51 -35.91 9.09
CA LYS A 3 -42.92 -34.54 9.09
C LYS A 3 -42.40 -34.12 10.48
N ARG A 4 -42.99 -34.65 11.56
CA ARG A 4 -42.58 -34.37 12.95
C ARG A 4 -41.24 -35.02 13.32
N LYS A 5 -40.91 -36.23 12.80
CA LYS A 5 -39.65 -36.92 13.02
C LYS A 5 -38.49 -36.20 12.27
N LEU A 6 -38.79 -35.63 11.10
CA LEU A 6 -37.79 -34.89 10.29
C LEU A 6 -37.42 -33.55 10.97
N LYS A 7 -38.39 -32.83 11.57
CA LYS A 7 -38.11 -31.61 12.33
C LYS A 7 -37.28 -31.89 13.58
N LYS A 8 -37.54 -32.97 14.32
CA LYS A 8 -36.72 -33.35 15.49
C LYS A 8 -35.27 -33.70 15.09
N LYS A 9 -35.05 -34.44 13.97
CA LYS A 9 -33.69 -34.75 13.50
C LYS A 9 -32.91 -33.47 13.10
N ARG A 10 -33.56 -32.52 12.42
CA ARG A 10 -32.92 -31.23 12.04
C ARG A 10 -32.54 -30.39 13.25
N LEU A 11 -33.41 -30.38 14.29
CA LEU A 11 -33.14 -29.67 15.53
C LEU A 11 -31.94 -30.28 16.28
N ILE A 12 -31.87 -31.62 16.34
CA ILE A 12 -30.72 -32.31 16.97
C ILE A 12 -29.42 -32.04 16.25
N ILE A 13 -29.42 -32.08 14.91
CA ILE A 13 -28.24 -31.75 14.10
C ILE A 13 -27.78 -30.31 14.34
N PHE A 14 -28.71 -29.36 14.41
CA PHE A 14 -28.41 -27.96 14.68
C PHE A 14 -27.79 -27.76 16.06
N ILE A 15 -28.32 -28.44 17.10
CA ILE A 15 -27.76 -28.37 18.46
C ILE A 15 -26.36 -28.99 18.52
N VAL A 16 -26.13 -30.09 17.83
CA VAL A 16 -24.80 -30.72 17.75
C VAL A 16 -23.81 -29.82 17.04
N LEU A 17 -24.20 -29.16 15.95
CA LEU A 17 -23.37 -28.18 15.23
C LEU A 17 -22.98 -26.97 16.11
N LEU A 18 -23.94 -26.42 16.85
CA LEU A 18 -23.69 -25.34 17.81
C LEU A 18 -22.72 -25.76 18.92
N TYR A 19 -22.86 -27.00 19.42
CA TYR A 19 -21.97 -27.56 20.44
C TYR A 19 -20.54 -27.76 19.89
N LEU A 20 -20.41 -28.26 18.68
CA LEU A 20 -19.09 -28.39 18.01
C LEU A 20 -18.42 -27.02 17.77
N ILE A 21 -19.18 -26.00 17.36
CA ILE A 21 -18.69 -24.63 17.24
C ILE A 21 -18.23 -24.11 18.61
N PHE A 22 -19.00 -24.36 19.67
CA PHE A 22 -18.62 -23.94 21.02
C PHE A 22 -17.33 -24.62 21.51
N ILE A 23 -17.13 -25.92 21.20
CA ILE A 23 -15.89 -26.65 21.51
C ILE A 23 -14.72 -26.07 20.72
N LEU A 24 -14.90 -25.76 19.44
CA LEU A 24 -13.87 -25.11 18.61
C LEU A 24 -13.47 -23.74 19.18
N ILE A 25 -14.44 -22.93 19.59
CA ILE A 25 -14.19 -21.63 20.21
C ILE A 25 -13.42 -21.77 21.53
N LYS A 26 -13.80 -22.75 22.36
CA LYS A 26 -13.18 -22.96 23.69
C LYS A 26 -11.77 -23.52 23.61
N ASN A 27 -11.51 -24.43 22.68
CA ASN A 27 -10.20 -25.11 22.56
C ASN A 27 -9.21 -24.41 21.62
N PHE A 28 -9.70 -23.50 20.78
CA PHE A 28 -8.88 -22.67 19.88
C PHE A 28 -9.26 -21.20 20.00
N PRO A 29 -9.05 -20.55 21.15
CA PRO A 29 -9.40 -19.15 21.35
C PRO A 29 -8.69 -18.21 20.34
N ASN A 30 -7.54 -18.62 19.82
CA ASN A 30 -6.79 -17.85 18.83
C ASN A 30 -7.33 -18.00 17.40
N PHE A 31 -8.21 -18.97 17.13
CA PHE A 31 -8.76 -19.18 15.78
C PHE A 31 -9.86 -18.17 15.42
N ILE A 32 -10.56 -17.64 16.42
CA ILE A 32 -11.61 -16.61 16.21
C ILE A 32 -11.02 -15.21 16.22
N ASN A 33 -9.94 -14.99 16.99
CA ASN A 33 -9.20 -13.71 16.94
C ASN A 33 -8.49 -13.46 15.61
N PHE A 34 -8.30 -14.49 14.78
CA PHE A 34 -7.54 -14.38 13.54
C PHE A 34 -8.34 -13.85 12.34
N HIS A 35 -9.68 -13.80 12.41
CA HIS A 35 -10.47 -13.39 11.24
C HIS A 35 -11.50 -12.29 11.49
N PHE A 36 -11.73 -11.84 12.72
CA PHE A 36 -12.71 -10.78 13.00
C PHE A 36 -12.15 -9.54 13.66
N PHE A 37 -10.96 -9.63 14.22
CA PHE A 37 -10.20 -8.49 14.70
C PHE A 37 -8.72 -8.78 14.41
N SER A 38 -8.32 -8.71 13.15
CA SER A 38 -6.94 -8.35 12.81
C SER A 38 -6.79 -6.92 13.27
N GLY A 39 -6.73 -6.85 14.60
CA GLY A 39 -6.88 -5.63 15.34
C GLY A 39 -5.62 -4.81 15.21
N TYR A 40 -5.84 -3.58 15.06
CA TYR A 40 -4.96 -2.50 15.35
C TYR A 40 -4.22 -2.73 16.66
N LYS A 41 -2.98 -3.14 16.61
CA LYS A 41 -2.07 -2.91 17.71
C LYS A 41 -1.63 -1.46 17.58
N ILE A 42 -2.30 -0.57 18.32
CA ILE A 42 -1.85 0.80 18.51
C ILE A 42 -0.43 0.71 19.08
N ILE A 43 0.56 0.97 18.24
CA ILE A 43 1.92 1.12 18.73
C ILE A 43 1.92 2.44 19.46
N LYS A 44 2.13 2.38 20.78
CA LYS A 44 2.33 3.56 21.61
C LYS A 44 3.48 4.35 21.02
N GLN A 45 3.18 5.49 20.49
CA GLN A 45 4.12 6.46 20.00
C GLN A 45 4.87 7.05 21.19
N ASP A 46 6.17 6.85 21.24
CA ASP A 46 7.04 7.68 22.06
C ASP A 46 7.02 9.10 21.49
N THR A 47 6.55 10.04 22.28
CA THR A 47 6.27 11.41 21.88
C THR A 47 7.53 12.28 21.76
N ASN A 48 8.71 11.70 21.83
CA ASN A 48 9.97 12.45 21.80
C ASN A 48 11.02 11.78 20.91
N SER A 49 10.81 11.72 19.64
CA SER A 49 11.89 11.70 18.64
C SER A 49 11.34 11.44 17.26
N ASN A 50 11.92 12.06 16.30
CA ASN A 50 11.92 11.78 14.87
C ASN A 50 11.17 10.49 14.54
N TYR A 51 10.04 10.62 13.85
CA TYR A 51 9.25 9.51 13.33
C TYR A 51 10.10 8.53 12.53
N SER A 52 10.85 7.68 13.20
CA SER A 52 11.30 6.44 12.59
C SER A 52 10.10 5.51 12.61
N GLY A 53 9.37 5.45 11.50
CA GLY A 53 8.19 4.62 11.40
C GLY A 53 8.52 3.18 11.74
N ILE A 54 7.53 2.50 12.27
CA ILE A 54 7.54 1.06 12.50
C ILE A 54 8.13 0.37 11.27
N GLY A 55 9.19 -0.41 11.50
CA GLY A 55 9.80 -1.22 10.46
C GLY A 55 10.64 -0.48 9.42
N GLN A 56 10.91 0.81 9.58
CA GLN A 56 11.79 1.53 8.67
C GLN A 56 13.25 1.16 8.94
N THR A 57 13.90 0.51 8.00
CA THR A 57 15.32 0.18 8.04
C THR A 57 16.01 0.81 6.84
N LYS A 58 17.06 1.61 7.08
CA LYS A 58 17.90 2.14 5.99
C LYS A 58 18.82 1.03 5.50
N VAL A 59 18.65 0.62 4.26
CA VAL A 59 19.51 -0.35 3.60
C VAL A 59 20.38 0.38 2.58
N LYS A 60 21.70 0.37 2.82
CA LYS A 60 22.66 0.82 1.81
C LYS A 60 22.86 -0.33 0.83
N ASN A 61 22.50 -0.15 -0.44
CA ASN A 61 22.86 -1.08 -1.51
C ASN A 61 23.93 -0.48 -2.44
N GLN A 62 24.30 -1.24 -3.46
CA GLN A 62 25.31 -0.81 -4.43
C GLN A 62 24.91 0.45 -5.24
N ASP A 63 23.61 0.71 -5.35
CA ASP A 63 23.05 1.78 -6.18
C ASP A 63 22.58 3.00 -5.36
N GLY A 64 22.80 3.01 -4.05
CA GLY A 64 22.38 4.11 -3.18
C GLY A 64 21.73 3.67 -1.87
N TYR A 65 21.01 4.60 -1.25
CA TYR A 65 20.24 4.31 -0.04
C TYR A 65 18.81 3.97 -0.44
N PHE A 66 18.39 2.74 -0.13
CA PHE A 66 16.98 2.39 -0.10
C PHE A 66 16.54 2.23 1.34
N GLU A 67 15.36 2.73 1.61
CA GLU A 67 14.68 2.44 2.84
C GLU A 67 13.79 1.23 2.62
N THR A 68 13.58 0.41 3.62
CA THR A 68 12.56 -0.61 3.62
C THR A 68 11.50 -0.25 4.63
N PHE A 69 10.26 -0.43 4.26
CA PHE A 69 9.12 -0.33 5.15
C PHE A 69 8.52 -1.71 5.34
N THR A 70 8.41 -2.16 6.57
CA THR A 70 7.74 -3.42 6.90
C THR A 70 6.40 -3.12 7.58
N THR A 71 5.34 -3.73 7.08
CA THR A 71 4.00 -3.61 7.68
C THR A 71 3.97 -4.25 9.06
N GLU A 72 2.98 -3.87 9.86
CA GLU A 72 2.72 -4.50 11.15
C GLU A 72 2.60 -6.03 10.96
N ASN A 73 3.11 -6.79 11.92
CA ASN A 73 3.20 -8.26 11.88
C ASN A 73 4.19 -8.86 10.86
N ASN A 74 5.07 -8.06 10.26
CA ASN A 74 6.04 -8.50 9.24
C ASN A 74 5.41 -9.20 8.02
N GLU A 75 4.16 -8.87 7.68
CA GLU A 75 3.46 -9.52 6.57
C GLU A 75 4.05 -9.15 5.22
N LYS A 76 4.40 -7.86 5.04
CA LYS A 76 5.00 -7.37 3.80
C LYS A 76 6.14 -6.41 4.09
N THR A 77 7.21 -6.56 3.33
CA THR A 77 8.33 -5.62 3.34
C THR A 77 8.47 -4.98 1.98
N TYR A 78 8.32 -3.67 1.94
CA TYR A 78 8.44 -2.86 0.74
C TYR A 78 9.82 -2.24 0.67
N ILE A 79 10.44 -2.26 -0.51
CA ILE A 79 11.66 -1.49 -0.79
C ILE A 79 11.23 -0.13 -1.32
N GLU A 80 11.58 0.92 -0.60
CA GLU A 80 11.23 2.29 -0.98
C GLU A 80 12.22 2.84 -2.00
N TYR A 81 12.11 2.38 -3.22
CA TYR A 81 12.93 2.86 -4.33
C TYR A 81 12.76 4.37 -4.55
N LYS A 82 13.84 5.02 -4.95
CA LYS A 82 13.83 6.43 -5.36
C LYS A 82 14.02 6.54 -6.88
N GLN A 83 13.35 7.53 -7.48
CA GLN A 83 13.54 7.86 -8.90
C GLN A 83 14.73 8.77 -9.13
N ASN A 84 15.18 9.46 -8.08
CA ASN A 84 16.16 10.56 -8.09
C ASN A 84 17.36 10.32 -7.17
N GLY A 85 18.17 11.33 -7.00
CA GLY A 85 19.31 11.36 -6.08
C GLY A 85 20.40 10.37 -6.49
N ASN A 86 20.80 9.49 -5.56
CA ASN A 86 21.89 8.52 -5.80
C ASN A 86 21.42 7.22 -6.47
N ALA A 87 20.19 7.14 -6.98
CA ALA A 87 19.74 5.98 -7.73
C ALA A 87 20.51 5.89 -9.05
N SER A 88 21.08 4.72 -9.36
CA SER A 88 21.91 4.53 -10.56
C SER A 88 21.15 4.77 -11.87
N TRP A 89 19.83 4.67 -11.83
CA TRP A 89 18.93 4.92 -12.97
C TRP A 89 18.44 6.36 -13.08
N ALA A 90 18.71 7.24 -12.10
CA ALA A 90 18.13 8.60 -12.03
C ALA A 90 18.34 9.40 -13.32
N GLN A 91 19.51 9.29 -13.93
CA GLN A 91 19.89 10.01 -15.16
C GLN A 91 19.56 9.25 -16.45
N ASN A 92 18.99 8.05 -16.37
CA ASN A 92 18.62 7.28 -17.55
C ASN A 92 17.41 7.89 -18.26
N GLU A 93 17.46 7.89 -19.58
CA GLU A 93 16.39 8.46 -20.41
C GLU A 93 15.05 7.74 -20.18
N TYR A 94 14.01 8.54 -19.98
CA TYR A 94 12.64 8.04 -19.84
C TYR A 94 11.63 9.15 -20.16
N TRP A 95 10.71 8.86 -21.07
CA TRP A 95 9.59 9.73 -21.45
C TRP A 95 10.00 11.16 -21.84
N GLY A 96 11.03 11.28 -22.70
CA GLY A 96 11.53 12.56 -23.19
C GLY A 96 12.31 13.41 -22.18
N GLY A 97 12.69 12.84 -21.05
CA GLY A 97 13.54 13.39 -20.01
C GLY A 97 14.31 12.28 -19.31
N THR A 98 14.48 12.37 -18.02
CA THR A 98 15.18 11.38 -17.20
C THR A 98 14.22 10.63 -16.26
N MET A 99 14.70 9.54 -15.67
CA MET A 99 13.98 8.85 -14.60
C MET A 99 13.77 9.75 -13.38
N GLU A 100 14.72 10.61 -13.08
CA GLU A 100 14.60 11.61 -12.00
C GLU A 100 13.42 12.56 -12.23
N GLU A 101 13.18 12.96 -13.48
CA GLU A 101 12.09 13.86 -13.84
C GLU A 101 10.75 13.14 -14.00
N ASN A 102 10.73 11.98 -14.64
CA ASN A 102 9.51 11.34 -15.14
C ASN A 102 9.25 9.93 -14.58
N GLY A 103 10.16 9.38 -13.77
CA GLY A 103 10.14 7.99 -13.35
C GLY A 103 9.21 7.64 -12.18
N CYS A 104 8.43 8.59 -11.65
CA CYS A 104 7.62 8.35 -10.44
C CYS A 104 6.65 7.16 -10.57
N GLY A 105 6.01 7.00 -11.74
CA GLY A 105 5.03 5.94 -11.97
C GLY A 105 5.65 4.54 -11.90
N ILE A 106 6.73 4.30 -12.68
CA ILE A 106 7.39 3.00 -12.65
C ILE A 106 8.14 2.74 -11.33
N THR A 107 8.64 3.77 -10.67
CA THR A 107 9.25 3.62 -9.35
C THR A 107 8.20 3.22 -8.30
N ALA A 108 7.02 3.84 -8.33
CA ALA A 108 5.91 3.45 -7.45
C ALA A 108 5.45 2.01 -7.70
N ILE A 109 5.39 1.56 -8.96
CA ILE A 109 5.10 0.16 -9.29
C ILE A 109 6.17 -0.77 -8.72
N SER A 110 7.47 -0.44 -8.86
CA SER A 110 8.56 -1.24 -8.28
C SER A 110 8.43 -1.36 -6.76
N ILE A 111 8.01 -0.29 -6.08
CA ILE A 111 7.73 -0.32 -4.63
C ILE A 111 6.63 -1.33 -4.33
N ILE A 112 5.49 -1.27 -5.01
CA ILE A 112 4.38 -2.22 -4.83
C ILE A 112 4.87 -3.64 -5.08
N LEU A 113 5.50 -3.91 -6.22
CA LEU A 113 6.00 -5.22 -6.61
C LEU A 113 6.93 -5.84 -5.55
N SER A 114 7.77 -5.01 -4.91
CA SER A 114 8.70 -5.49 -3.88
C SER A 114 7.97 -6.09 -2.67
N GLY A 115 6.85 -5.50 -2.23
CA GLY A 115 6.01 -6.01 -1.14
C GLY A 115 5.30 -7.33 -1.48
N TYR A 116 5.27 -7.68 -2.76
CA TYR A 116 4.73 -8.94 -3.28
C TYR A 116 5.84 -9.90 -3.75
N GLY A 117 7.06 -9.72 -3.23
CA GLY A 117 8.18 -10.61 -3.49
C GLY A 117 8.77 -10.51 -4.91
N LYS A 118 8.31 -9.56 -5.73
CA LYS A 118 8.83 -9.33 -7.08
C LYS A 118 9.95 -8.29 -7.02
N LYS A 119 11.19 -8.72 -7.09
CA LYS A 119 12.37 -7.86 -6.99
C LYS A 119 12.72 -7.19 -8.32
N LEU A 120 11.79 -6.39 -8.86
CA LEU A 120 12.01 -5.61 -10.08
C LEU A 120 12.33 -4.16 -9.69
N THR A 121 13.52 -3.73 -10.06
CA THR A 121 13.96 -2.34 -9.83
C THR A 121 13.25 -1.37 -10.79
N PRO A 122 13.24 -0.06 -10.49
CA PRO A 122 12.78 0.94 -11.46
C PRO A 122 13.50 0.85 -12.81
N GLU A 123 14.78 0.49 -12.83
CA GLU A 123 15.54 0.30 -14.07
C GLU A 123 15.07 -0.91 -14.89
N ASP A 124 14.71 -2.03 -14.21
CA ASP A 124 14.16 -3.19 -14.90
C ASP A 124 12.84 -2.85 -15.59
N LEU A 125 11.97 -2.12 -14.88
CA LEU A 125 10.69 -1.66 -15.44
C LEU A 125 10.91 -0.61 -16.55
N ARG A 126 11.86 0.32 -16.38
CA ARG A 126 12.21 1.28 -17.40
C ARG A 126 12.61 0.59 -18.71
N LYS A 127 13.50 -0.40 -18.64
CA LYS A 127 13.92 -1.17 -19.82
C LYS A 127 12.76 -1.93 -20.47
N LYS A 128 11.85 -2.51 -19.65
CA LYS A 128 10.69 -3.25 -20.14
C LYS A 128 9.70 -2.37 -20.88
N TYR A 129 9.48 -1.13 -20.41
CA TYR A 129 8.41 -0.24 -20.89
C TYR A 129 8.93 1.02 -21.62
N TYR A 130 10.19 1.02 -22.03
CA TYR A 130 10.73 2.13 -22.81
C TYR A 130 9.90 2.36 -24.10
N PRO A 131 9.61 3.58 -24.49
CA PRO A 131 10.06 4.85 -23.88
C PRO A 131 9.21 5.31 -22.69
N VAL A 132 8.03 4.73 -22.47
CA VAL A 132 7.13 5.12 -21.37
C VAL A 132 6.10 4.03 -21.06
N LEU A 133 5.74 3.89 -19.80
CA LEU A 133 4.54 3.17 -19.37
C LEU A 133 3.37 4.17 -19.20
N ASN A 134 2.42 4.11 -20.09
CA ASN A 134 1.22 4.92 -20.00
C ASN A 134 0.37 4.56 -18.77
N SER A 135 -0.26 5.56 -18.15
CA SER A 135 -1.04 5.37 -16.92
C SER A 135 -2.18 4.35 -17.05
N GLU A 136 -2.80 4.26 -18.21
CA GLU A 136 -3.85 3.30 -18.54
C GLU A 136 -3.39 1.84 -18.57
N LYS A 137 -2.07 1.63 -18.71
CA LYS A 137 -1.46 0.28 -18.71
C LYS A 137 -0.97 -0.14 -17.33
N ILE A 138 -1.02 0.73 -16.32
CA ILE A 138 -0.50 0.40 -14.97
C ILE A 138 -1.31 -0.76 -14.35
N SER A 139 -2.64 -0.70 -14.37
CA SER A 139 -3.50 -1.75 -13.84
C SER A 139 -3.29 -3.10 -14.56
N PRO A 140 -3.35 -3.17 -15.91
CA PRO A 140 -3.02 -4.41 -16.62
C PRO A 140 -1.62 -4.96 -16.32
N GLU A 141 -0.64 -4.09 -16.15
CA GLU A 141 0.73 -4.53 -15.86
C GLU A 141 0.90 -5.11 -14.45
N LEU A 142 0.28 -4.51 -13.45
CA LEU A 142 0.22 -5.09 -12.10
C LEU A 142 -0.45 -6.48 -12.13
N SER A 143 -1.55 -6.60 -12.88
CA SER A 143 -2.24 -7.88 -13.07
C SER A 143 -1.35 -8.92 -13.77
N SER A 144 -0.49 -8.51 -14.71
CA SER A 144 0.45 -9.41 -15.40
C SER A 144 1.49 -10.01 -14.45
N PHE A 145 1.76 -9.35 -13.33
CA PHE A 145 2.62 -9.86 -12.25
C PHE A 145 1.86 -10.69 -11.20
N GLY A 146 0.56 -10.93 -11.41
CA GLY A 146 -0.30 -11.67 -10.49
C GLY A 146 -0.79 -10.83 -9.31
N ILE A 147 -0.79 -9.51 -9.43
CA ILE A 147 -1.31 -8.59 -8.42
C ILE A 147 -2.70 -8.13 -8.84
N GLU A 148 -3.72 -8.61 -8.12
CA GLU A 148 -5.08 -8.14 -8.33
C GLU A 148 -5.21 -6.69 -7.88
N ASN A 149 -5.85 -5.88 -8.70
CA ASN A 149 -6.00 -4.46 -8.45
C ASN A 149 -7.23 -3.91 -9.16
N SER A 150 -7.74 -2.78 -8.67
CA SER A 150 -8.81 -2.03 -9.33
C SER A 150 -8.30 -1.29 -10.56
N ASP A 151 -9.22 -0.75 -11.35
CA ASP A 151 -8.92 0.39 -12.21
C ASP A 151 -8.65 1.64 -11.36
N PHE A 152 -8.20 2.71 -12.02
CA PHE A 152 -8.08 4.00 -11.34
C PHE A 152 -9.44 4.60 -11.03
N TYR A 153 -9.68 4.89 -9.75
CA TYR A 153 -10.82 5.67 -9.29
C TYR A 153 -10.51 7.17 -9.33
N PHE A 154 -11.51 7.97 -9.70
CA PHE A 154 -11.45 9.43 -9.80
C PHE A 154 -12.56 10.11 -8.97
N ASP A 155 -13.45 9.34 -8.40
CA ASP A 155 -14.62 9.81 -7.69
C ASP A 155 -14.35 10.07 -6.20
N SER A 156 -15.08 11.00 -5.62
CA SER A 156 -14.90 11.43 -4.24
C SER A 156 -15.14 10.34 -3.20
N LYS A 157 -15.92 9.31 -3.53
CA LYS A 157 -16.16 8.19 -2.60
C LYS A 157 -14.88 7.39 -2.39
N HIS A 158 -14.24 6.96 -3.48
CA HIS A 158 -12.99 6.17 -3.42
C HIS A 158 -11.77 7.01 -3.06
N LEU A 159 -11.83 8.34 -3.24
CA LEU A 159 -10.75 9.24 -2.85
C LEU A 159 -10.94 9.86 -1.46
N SER A 160 -11.92 9.38 -0.69
CA SER A 160 -12.19 9.85 0.67
C SER A 160 -11.17 9.31 1.68
N SER A 161 -10.99 10.01 2.79
CA SER A 161 -10.13 9.56 3.87
C SER A 161 -10.58 8.22 4.43
N GLU A 162 -11.89 8.02 4.57
CA GLU A 162 -12.50 6.82 5.11
C GLU A 162 -12.21 5.61 4.21
N SER A 163 -12.44 5.71 2.90
CA SER A 163 -12.19 4.61 1.96
C SER A 163 -10.71 4.23 1.89
N ILE A 164 -9.82 5.22 1.90
CA ILE A 164 -8.37 4.99 1.91
C ILE A 164 -7.95 4.30 3.21
N GLU A 165 -8.42 4.79 4.36
CA GLU A 165 -8.07 4.22 5.65
C GLU A 165 -8.58 2.79 5.80
N GLU A 166 -9.84 2.52 5.44
CA GLU A 166 -10.45 1.19 5.46
C GLU A 166 -9.65 0.20 4.60
N HIS A 167 -9.23 0.60 3.39
CA HIS A 167 -8.45 -0.27 2.53
C HIS A 167 -7.05 -0.57 3.11
N LEU A 168 -6.34 0.44 3.58
CA LEU A 168 -5.00 0.27 4.17
C LEU A 168 -5.00 -0.58 5.44
N GLN A 169 -6.13 -0.63 6.16
CA GLN A 169 -6.32 -1.51 7.32
C GLN A 169 -6.18 -3.00 6.99
N SER A 170 -6.39 -3.37 5.75
CA SER A 170 -6.21 -4.75 5.28
C SER A 170 -4.79 -5.09 4.82
N ASN A 171 -3.79 -4.25 5.14
CA ASN A 171 -2.40 -4.36 4.69
C ASN A 171 -2.23 -4.41 3.17
N ARG A 172 -3.12 -3.76 2.44
CA ARG A 172 -3.08 -3.64 0.99
C ARG A 172 -2.71 -2.22 0.60
N PRO A 173 -1.69 -2.00 -0.22
CA PRO A 173 -1.25 -0.68 -0.60
C PRO A 173 -2.21 -0.02 -1.60
N ILE A 174 -2.08 1.29 -1.74
CA ILE A 174 -2.80 2.08 -2.73
C ILE A 174 -1.78 2.85 -3.56
N LEU A 175 -1.82 2.69 -4.88
CA LEU A 175 -1.11 3.57 -5.80
C LEU A 175 -1.92 4.85 -5.97
N ILE A 176 -1.34 5.98 -5.64
CA ILE A 176 -2.00 7.28 -5.77
C ILE A 176 -1.29 8.17 -6.78
N CYS A 177 -2.04 9.03 -7.42
CA CYS A 177 -1.52 10.15 -8.18
C CYS A 177 -2.03 11.46 -7.57
N VAL A 178 -1.11 12.33 -7.22
CA VAL A 178 -1.42 13.68 -6.72
C VAL A 178 -1.11 14.71 -7.78
N TRP A 179 -1.83 15.84 -7.76
CA TRP A 179 -1.63 16.97 -8.64
C TRP A 179 -1.26 18.20 -7.82
N ASN A 180 -0.50 19.10 -8.43
CA ASN A 180 -0.31 20.40 -7.84
C ASN A 180 -1.63 21.17 -7.83
N LYS A 181 -1.81 22.01 -6.80
CA LYS A 181 -2.82 23.05 -6.83
C LYS A 181 -2.14 24.37 -7.21
N PRO A 182 -2.84 25.25 -7.94
CA PRO A 182 -2.33 26.59 -8.16
C PRO A 182 -1.89 27.21 -6.85
N GLN A 183 -0.65 27.71 -6.79
CA GLN A 183 -0.03 28.35 -5.63
C GLN A 183 0.44 27.43 -4.49
N GLU A 184 0.24 26.09 -4.57
CA GLU A 184 0.63 25.15 -3.52
C GLU A 184 1.30 23.91 -4.11
N ASN A 185 2.61 23.93 -4.27
CA ASN A 185 3.39 22.76 -4.75
C ASN A 185 3.75 21.82 -3.59
N ARG A 186 2.74 21.28 -2.87
CA ARG A 186 3.00 20.46 -1.68
C ARG A 186 3.80 19.19 -2.02
N TRP A 187 3.40 18.46 -3.07
CA TRP A 187 4.01 17.19 -3.46
C TRP A 187 4.77 17.24 -4.78
N THR A 188 4.33 18.08 -5.69
CA THR A 188 4.82 18.14 -7.06
C THR A 188 4.48 19.49 -7.69
N SER A 189 5.21 19.85 -8.75
CA SER A 189 4.86 20.99 -9.61
C SER A 189 3.92 20.60 -10.77
N ALA A 190 3.66 19.32 -10.97
CA ALA A 190 2.80 18.80 -12.05
C ALA A 190 1.89 17.67 -11.51
N SER A 191 2.14 16.44 -11.89
CA SER A 191 1.52 15.22 -11.35
C SER A 191 2.59 14.29 -10.78
N HIS A 192 2.24 13.51 -9.74
CA HIS A 192 3.20 12.64 -9.10
C HIS A 192 2.56 11.38 -8.56
N TYR A 193 3.18 10.23 -8.83
CA TYR A 193 2.77 8.95 -8.29
C TYR A 193 3.50 8.64 -7.00
N MET A 194 2.76 8.20 -6.00
CA MET A 194 3.26 7.73 -4.70
C MET A 194 2.51 6.47 -4.28
N VAL A 195 2.97 5.79 -3.24
CA VAL A 195 2.30 4.61 -2.70
C VAL A 195 1.94 4.85 -1.24
N LEU A 196 0.68 4.63 -0.89
CA LEU A 196 0.26 4.54 0.50
C LEU A 196 0.43 3.08 0.95
N LEU A 197 1.21 2.85 2.01
CA LEU A 197 1.58 1.51 2.45
C LEU A 197 0.86 1.06 3.72
N ALA A 198 0.47 1.99 4.57
CA ALA A 198 -0.15 1.68 5.87
C ALA A 198 -0.97 2.86 6.40
N THR A 199 -1.82 2.57 7.39
CA THR A 199 -2.51 3.58 8.21
C THR A 199 -2.21 3.32 9.69
N ASP A 200 -2.21 4.39 10.51
CA ASP A 200 -2.14 4.29 11.97
C ASP A 200 -3.53 4.14 12.62
N GLY A 201 -4.60 4.09 11.82
CA GLY A 201 -5.99 4.04 12.29
C GLY A 201 -6.42 5.30 13.07
N LYS A 202 -5.65 6.40 13.00
CA LYS A 202 -5.88 7.66 13.70
C LYS A 202 -5.77 8.86 12.79
N GLY A 203 -5.98 8.64 11.49
CA GLY A 203 -5.98 9.68 10.48
C GLY A 203 -4.61 9.99 9.89
N LYS A 204 -3.61 9.11 10.06
CA LYS A 204 -2.34 9.20 9.34
C LYS A 204 -2.12 7.98 8.45
N VAL A 205 -1.44 8.22 7.35
CA VAL A 205 -1.02 7.18 6.40
C VAL A 205 0.48 7.27 6.16
N TYR A 206 1.10 6.11 5.93
CA TYR A 206 2.49 6.06 5.51
C TYR A 206 2.58 6.21 4.00
N VAL A 207 3.30 7.23 3.57
CA VAL A 207 3.56 7.53 2.16
C VAL A 207 4.96 7.06 1.80
N SER A 208 5.08 6.16 0.86
CA SER A 208 6.33 5.86 0.18
C SER A 208 6.41 6.74 -1.07
N ASN A 209 7.31 7.71 -1.03
CA ASN A 209 7.46 8.71 -2.08
C ASN A 209 8.69 8.41 -2.94
N PRO A 210 8.53 8.13 -4.25
CA PRO A 210 9.64 7.95 -5.18
C PRO A 210 10.56 9.17 -5.29
N ASN A 211 10.02 10.37 -5.07
CA ASN A 211 10.75 11.63 -5.15
C ASN A 211 10.87 12.24 -3.74
N GLY A 212 12.05 12.61 -3.34
CA GLY A 212 12.30 13.23 -2.04
C GLY A 212 13.58 12.71 -1.40
N GLY A 213 14.39 13.62 -0.90
CA GLY A 213 15.64 13.35 -0.18
C GLY A 213 15.42 13.11 1.31
N GLU A 214 16.44 12.70 2.03
CA GLU A 214 16.39 12.34 3.46
C GLU A 214 15.85 13.43 4.39
N ASN A 215 15.92 14.69 4.00
CA ASN A 215 15.51 15.84 4.83
C ASN A 215 14.46 16.72 4.11
N ASP A 216 13.80 16.20 3.09
CA ASP A 216 12.76 16.92 2.38
C ASP A 216 11.41 16.76 3.11
N SER A 217 10.67 17.85 3.20
CA SER A 217 9.26 17.84 3.68
C SER A 217 8.33 16.94 2.85
N LYS A 218 8.82 16.41 1.73
CA LYS A 218 8.15 15.49 0.82
C LYS A 218 8.70 14.07 0.88
N SER A 219 9.62 13.76 1.81
CA SER A 219 10.20 12.42 1.94
C SER A 219 9.15 11.38 2.31
N SER A 220 9.51 10.10 2.18
CA SER A 220 8.66 9.02 2.70
C SER A 220 8.45 9.18 4.20
N GLY A 221 7.26 8.85 4.68
CA GLY A 221 6.93 8.98 6.10
C GLY A 221 5.44 9.03 6.39
N TRP A 222 5.11 9.29 7.65
CA TRP A 222 3.75 9.40 8.14
C TRP A 222 3.18 10.82 7.96
N TYR A 223 2.05 10.93 7.27
CA TYR A 223 1.36 12.19 6.99
C TYR A 223 -0.11 12.10 7.41
N LYS A 224 -0.72 13.24 7.73
CA LYS A 224 -2.16 13.29 7.91
C LYS A 224 -2.84 12.90 6.59
N ILE A 225 -3.84 12.06 6.64
CA ILE A 225 -4.55 11.61 5.44
C ILE A 225 -5.15 12.81 4.67
N SER A 226 -5.58 13.85 5.38
CA SER A 226 -6.08 15.08 4.77
C SER A 226 -5.04 15.83 3.94
N GLU A 227 -3.74 15.72 4.26
CA GLU A 227 -2.67 16.30 3.45
C GLU A 227 -2.51 15.57 2.11
N ILE A 228 -2.95 14.33 2.03
CA ILE A 228 -2.93 13.52 0.81
C ILE A 228 -4.20 13.76 0.00
N THR A 229 -5.37 13.57 0.61
CA THR A 229 -6.67 13.66 -0.08
C THR A 229 -6.92 15.04 -0.67
N THR A 230 -6.36 16.09 -0.07
CA THR A 230 -6.41 17.47 -0.61
C THR A 230 -5.84 17.59 -2.03
N TYR A 231 -4.82 16.79 -2.38
CA TYR A 231 -4.12 16.85 -3.67
C TYR A 231 -4.39 15.62 -4.53
N LEU A 232 -5.19 14.68 -4.05
CA LEU A 232 -5.42 13.41 -4.70
C LEU A 232 -6.25 13.58 -5.98
N ALA A 233 -5.69 13.11 -7.09
CA ALA A 233 -6.33 13.16 -8.40
C ALA A 233 -6.96 11.82 -8.79
N LYS A 234 -6.31 10.72 -8.43
CA LYS A 234 -6.77 9.35 -8.67
C LYS A 234 -6.05 8.35 -7.78
N ALA A 235 -6.69 7.22 -7.55
CA ALA A 235 -6.15 6.10 -6.80
C ALA A 235 -6.43 4.77 -7.47
N LEU A 236 -5.50 3.83 -7.38
CA LEU A 236 -5.64 2.43 -7.77
C LEU A 236 -5.40 1.57 -6.53
N TYR A 237 -6.37 0.75 -6.22
CA TYR A 237 -6.38 -0.08 -5.03
C TYR A 237 -5.82 -1.47 -5.34
N ILE A 238 -4.87 -1.95 -4.55
CA ILE A 238 -4.38 -3.33 -4.65
C ILE A 238 -5.31 -4.24 -3.86
N GLU A 239 -5.95 -5.20 -4.53
CA GLU A 239 -7.04 -5.97 -3.92
C GLU A 239 -6.56 -7.26 -3.27
N SER A 240 -5.67 -8.00 -3.89
CA SER A 240 -5.11 -9.23 -3.32
C SER A 240 -3.81 -9.67 -4.01
N PHE A 241 -3.27 -10.75 -3.51
CA PHE A 241 -2.30 -11.59 -4.18
C PHE A 241 -2.97 -12.41 -5.24
#